data_2b43b7ca97ff82c41f6bdb63193b1b76
#
_entry.id   2b43b7ca97ff82c41f6bdb63193b1b76
#
_cell.length_a   1.000
_cell.length_b   1.000
_cell.length_c   1.000
_cell.angle_alpha   90.00
_cell.angle_beta   90.00
_cell.angle_gamma   90.00
#
_symmetry.space_group_name_H-M   'P 1'
#
loop_
_entity.id
_entity.type
_entity.pdbx_description
1 polymer ?
#
loop_
_entity_poly.entity_id
_entity_poly.type
_entity_poly.pdbx_seq_one_letter_code
_entity_poly.pdbx_strand_id
1 'polypeptide(L)'
;GQRRGYAKATYRTHNIPFVFLGSAMLWFGWFGFNAGSALKADGLAAHAFMTSSISSACALLTWMLIEVIREGKPTLVGAATGLVIGLVAITPGAGFVPVWASFIIGILVSPICYFTVILLKQKLKIDDALDAFGCHGIGGIWGGIATGLFGKSSINSVAKWDGLVFG
;
A
#
# COMPACT_ATOMS: atom_id res chain seq x y z
N GLY A 1 -24.36 4.29 7.09
CA GLY A 1 -24.90 3.14 7.84
C GLY A 1 -24.49 1.82 7.19
N GLN A 2 -24.67 0.71 7.90
CA GLN A 2 -24.34 -0.63 7.40
C GLN A 2 -25.24 -1.01 6.22
N ARG A 3 -24.65 -1.74 5.24
CA ARG A 3 -25.41 -2.32 4.11
C ARG A 3 -26.46 -3.33 4.61
N ARG A 4 -27.56 -3.46 3.86
CA ARG A 4 -28.60 -4.46 4.18
C ARG A 4 -27.98 -5.87 4.14
N GLY A 5 -28.17 -6.65 5.21
CA GLY A 5 -27.59 -7.99 5.32
C GLY A 5 -26.09 -8.03 5.64
N TYR A 6 -25.48 -6.92 6.07
CA TYR A 6 -24.08 -6.92 6.51
C TYR A 6 -23.84 -7.99 7.59
N ALA A 7 -22.74 -8.70 7.50
CA ALA A 7 -22.36 -9.85 8.32
C ALA A 7 -23.29 -11.09 8.21
N LYS A 8 -24.33 -11.06 7.38
CA LYS A 8 -25.24 -12.19 7.13
C LYS A 8 -25.19 -12.70 5.68
N ALA A 9 -24.77 -11.86 4.75
CA ALA A 9 -24.69 -12.18 3.32
C ALA A 9 -23.25 -12.14 2.84
N THR A 10 -22.88 -13.04 1.92
CA THR A 10 -21.60 -13.01 1.23
C THR A 10 -21.68 -12.02 0.07
N TYR A 11 -20.94 -10.91 0.17
CA TYR A 11 -20.82 -9.96 -0.92
C TYR A 11 -19.75 -10.42 -1.90
N ARG A 12 -20.15 -10.70 -3.12
CA ARG A 12 -19.22 -11.06 -4.20
C ARG A 12 -18.80 -9.82 -4.96
N THR A 13 -17.54 -9.81 -5.41
CA THR A 13 -17.02 -8.79 -6.33
C THR A 13 -17.82 -8.84 -7.63
N HIS A 14 -18.33 -7.69 -8.08
CA HIS A 14 -19.17 -7.59 -9.28
C HIS A 14 -18.44 -8.07 -10.55
N ASN A 15 -17.18 -7.64 -10.73
CA ASN A 15 -16.41 -8.01 -11.91
C ASN A 15 -14.91 -7.99 -11.56
N ILE A 16 -14.31 -9.17 -11.38
CA ILE A 16 -12.90 -9.33 -11.02
C ILE A 16 -11.95 -8.79 -12.09
N PRO A 17 -12.15 -9.04 -13.41
CA PRO A 17 -11.35 -8.42 -14.45
C PRO A 17 -11.31 -6.89 -14.37
N PHE A 18 -12.44 -6.22 -14.08
CA PHE A 18 -12.47 -4.77 -13.92
C PHE A 18 -11.76 -4.29 -12.65
N VAL A 19 -11.79 -5.05 -11.55
CA VAL A 19 -10.99 -4.75 -10.36
C VAL A 19 -9.51 -4.76 -10.70
N PHE A 20 -9.07 -5.79 -11.43
CA PHE A 20 -7.66 -5.91 -11.83
C PHE A 20 -7.24 -4.81 -12.81
N LEU A 21 -8.08 -4.51 -13.81
CA LEU A 21 -7.84 -3.40 -14.73
C LEU A 21 -7.73 -2.06 -13.97
N GLY A 22 -8.66 -1.81 -13.04
CA GLY A 22 -8.65 -0.61 -12.21
C GLY A 22 -7.38 -0.49 -11.36
N SER A 23 -6.92 -1.60 -10.77
CA SER A 23 -5.67 -1.60 -9.98
C SER A 23 -4.43 -1.36 -10.86
N ALA A 24 -4.42 -1.87 -12.09
CA ALA A 24 -3.35 -1.61 -13.05
C ALA A 24 -3.33 -0.13 -13.48
N MET A 25 -4.49 0.47 -13.72
CA MET A 25 -4.61 1.89 -14.02
C MET A 25 -4.17 2.77 -12.83
N LEU A 26 -4.53 2.38 -11.62
CA LEU A 26 -4.07 3.05 -10.40
C LEU A 26 -2.55 2.95 -10.28
N TRP A 27 -1.95 1.78 -10.53
CA TRP A 27 -0.50 1.63 -10.49
C TRP A 27 0.19 2.56 -11.47
N PHE A 28 -0.26 2.57 -12.71
CA PHE A 28 0.26 3.47 -13.74
C PHE A 28 0.11 4.95 -13.34
N GLY A 29 -1.08 5.35 -12.90
CA GLY A 29 -1.35 6.72 -12.44
C GLY A 29 -0.53 7.12 -11.21
N TRP A 30 -0.19 6.16 -10.35
CA TRP A 30 0.59 6.41 -9.15
C TRP A 30 2.05 6.76 -9.42
N PHE A 31 2.60 6.34 -10.55
CA PHE A 31 3.90 6.85 -11.00
C PHE A 31 3.84 8.36 -11.27
N GLY A 32 2.77 8.83 -11.90
CA GLY A 32 2.51 10.27 -12.03
C GLY A 32 2.32 10.94 -10.67
N PHE A 33 1.62 10.31 -9.76
CA PHE A 33 1.38 10.85 -8.42
C PHE A 33 2.67 10.96 -7.60
N ASN A 34 3.47 9.90 -7.49
CA ASN A 34 4.69 9.88 -6.68
C ASN A 34 5.88 10.50 -7.42
N ALA A 35 6.24 9.98 -8.59
CA ALA A 35 7.41 10.45 -9.35
C ALA A 35 7.15 11.81 -10.01
N GLY A 36 5.93 12.04 -10.51
CA GLY A 36 5.54 13.33 -11.08
C GLY A 36 5.55 14.49 -10.08
N SER A 37 5.44 14.19 -8.77
CA SER A 37 5.56 15.20 -7.70
C SER A 37 6.95 15.85 -7.63
N ALA A 38 7.97 15.29 -8.28
CA ALA A 38 9.27 15.94 -8.44
C ALA A 38 9.21 17.16 -9.38
N LEU A 39 8.13 17.31 -10.17
CA LEU A 39 7.86 18.39 -11.14
C LEU A 39 8.94 18.53 -12.24
N LYS A 40 9.80 17.54 -12.38
CA LYS A 40 10.84 17.44 -13.42
C LYS A 40 11.30 15.99 -13.58
N ALA A 41 11.80 15.67 -14.76
CA ALA A 41 12.37 14.36 -15.06
C ALA A 41 13.85 14.31 -14.61
N ASP A 42 14.09 14.01 -13.35
CA ASP A 42 15.42 13.95 -12.74
C ASP A 42 15.63 12.66 -11.91
N GLY A 43 16.77 12.59 -11.21
CA GLY A 43 17.13 11.47 -10.35
C GLY A 43 16.12 11.23 -9.21
N LEU A 44 15.48 12.29 -8.68
CA LEU A 44 14.46 12.17 -7.64
C LEU A 44 13.19 11.52 -8.19
N ALA A 45 12.74 11.92 -9.38
CA ALA A 45 11.60 11.29 -10.05
C ALA A 45 11.87 9.82 -10.34
N ALA A 46 13.04 9.48 -10.85
CA ALA A 46 13.45 8.08 -11.10
C ALA A 46 13.51 7.27 -9.80
N HIS A 47 14.02 7.85 -8.72
CA HIS A 47 14.06 7.23 -7.40
C HIS A 47 12.65 6.95 -6.86
N ALA A 48 11.76 7.94 -6.91
CA ALA A 48 10.37 7.78 -6.47
C ALA A 48 9.60 6.74 -7.30
N PHE A 49 9.86 6.66 -8.60
CA PHE A 49 9.32 5.62 -9.47
C PHE A 49 9.78 4.23 -9.02
N MET A 50 11.08 4.06 -8.76
CA MET A 50 11.66 2.79 -8.33
C MET A 50 11.13 2.32 -6.98
N THR A 51 11.13 3.19 -5.97
CA THR A 51 10.62 2.86 -4.63
C THR A 51 9.14 2.53 -4.64
N SER A 52 8.34 3.23 -5.45
CA SER A 52 6.91 2.94 -5.64
C SER A 52 6.69 1.56 -6.27
N SER A 53 7.47 1.20 -7.30
CA SER A 53 7.39 -0.10 -7.95
C SER A 53 7.74 -1.23 -7.00
N ILE A 54 8.81 -1.09 -6.23
CA ILE A 54 9.30 -2.12 -5.31
C ILE A 54 8.29 -2.34 -4.18
N SER A 55 7.85 -1.28 -3.52
CA SER A 55 6.90 -1.39 -2.41
C SER A 55 5.59 -2.05 -2.85
N SER A 56 5.07 -1.65 -4.01
CA SER A 56 3.85 -2.22 -4.58
C SER A 56 4.00 -3.72 -4.89
N ALA A 57 5.10 -4.11 -5.54
CA ALA A 57 5.37 -5.50 -5.87
C ALA A 57 5.55 -6.36 -4.61
N CYS A 58 6.31 -5.88 -3.61
CA CYS A 58 6.51 -6.57 -2.34
C CYS A 58 5.20 -6.75 -1.58
N ALA A 59 4.36 -5.71 -1.53
CA ALA A 59 3.08 -5.78 -0.85
C ALA A 59 2.12 -6.76 -1.53
N LEU A 60 2.07 -6.76 -2.88
CA LEU A 60 1.30 -7.72 -3.66
C LEU A 60 1.71 -9.16 -3.33
N LEU A 61 3.00 -9.46 -3.40
CA LEU A 61 3.52 -10.81 -3.14
C LEU A 61 3.26 -11.24 -1.69
N THR A 62 3.46 -10.34 -0.73
CA THR A 62 3.22 -10.63 0.69
C THR A 62 1.74 -10.86 0.98
N TRP A 63 0.84 -10.09 0.37
CA TRP A 63 -0.60 -10.32 0.50
C TRP A 63 -1.01 -11.68 -0.04
N MET A 64 -0.56 -12.02 -1.25
CA MET A 64 -0.81 -13.34 -1.83
C MET A 64 -0.25 -14.47 -0.97
N LEU A 65 0.93 -14.30 -0.38
CA LEU A 65 1.52 -15.26 0.54
C LEU A 65 0.64 -15.47 1.79
N ILE A 66 0.11 -14.39 2.37
CA ILE A 66 -0.79 -14.46 3.51
C ILE A 66 -2.06 -15.26 3.13
N GLU A 67 -2.66 -14.98 1.97
CA GLU A 67 -3.83 -15.74 1.49
C GLU A 67 -3.51 -17.22 1.29
N VAL A 68 -2.36 -17.55 0.70
CA VAL A 68 -1.92 -18.97 0.53
C VAL A 68 -1.79 -19.66 1.87
N ILE A 69 -1.17 -19.02 2.86
CA ILE A 69 -0.97 -19.62 4.19
C ILE A 69 -2.30 -19.80 4.93
N ARG A 70 -3.23 -18.84 4.80
CA ARG A 70 -4.48 -18.83 5.57
C ARG A 70 -5.65 -19.51 4.87
N GLU A 71 -5.71 -19.41 3.56
CA GLU A 71 -6.87 -19.80 2.75
C GLU A 71 -6.53 -20.89 1.74
N GLY A 72 -5.25 -21.27 1.64
CA GLY A 72 -4.74 -22.32 0.75
C GLY A 72 -4.53 -21.89 -0.69
N LYS A 73 -4.98 -20.70 -1.10
CA LYS A 73 -4.83 -20.20 -2.46
C LYS A 73 -4.87 -18.67 -2.51
N PRO A 74 -4.11 -18.04 -3.41
CA PRO A 74 -4.17 -16.59 -3.62
C PRO A 74 -5.40 -16.22 -4.45
N THR A 75 -5.84 -14.98 -4.32
CA THR A 75 -6.92 -14.41 -5.12
C THR A 75 -6.44 -13.23 -5.95
N LEU A 76 -7.08 -13.02 -7.11
CA LEU A 76 -6.76 -11.86 -7.96
C LEU A 76 -7.17 -10.54 -7.28
N VAL A 77 -8.23 -10.56 -6.48
CA VAL A 77 -8.67 -9.40 -5.70
C VAL A 77 -7.66 -9.10 -4.60
N GLY A 78 -7.15 -10.13 -3.91
CA GLY A 78 -6.08 -9.97 -2.92
C GLY A 78 -4.79 -9.43 -3.52
N ALA A 79 -4.38 -9.93 -4.69
CA ALA A 79 -3.24 -9.40 -5.42
C ALA A 79 -3.42 -7.91 -5.77
N ALA A 80 -4.60 -7.53 -6.29
CA ALA A 80 -4.94 -6.14 -6.57
C ALA A 80 -4.93 -5.25 -5.31
N THR A 81 -5.45 -5.76 -4.19
CA THR A 81 -5.43 -5.06 -2.91
C THR A 81 -4.00 -4.88 -2.41
N GLY A 82 -3.20 -5.95 -2.42
CA GLY A 82 -1.78 -5.90 -2.04
C GLY A 82 -0.98 -4.88 -2.85
N LEU A 83 -1.20 -4.85 -4.17
CA LEU A 83 -0.60 -3.86 -5.06
C LEU A 83 -0.91 -2.43 -4.61
N VAL A 84 -2.18 -2.11 -4.40
CA VAL A 84 -2.61 -0.75 -4.05
C VAL A 84 -2.12 -0.32 -2.66
N ILE A 85 -2.18 -1.19 -1.65
CA ILE A 85 -1.68 -0.82 -0.31
C ILE A 85 -0.17 -0.58 -0.28
N GLY A 86 0.60 -1.26 -1.13
CA GLY A 86 2.02 -0.99 -1.29
C GLY A 86 2.31 0.40 -1.87
N LEU A 87 1.48 0.85 -2.83
CA LEU A 87 1.52 2.21 -3.35
C LEU A 87 1.17 3.24 -2.27
N VAL A 88 0.09 2.98 -1.51
CA VAL A 88 -0.33 3.86 -0.41
C VAL A 88 0.78 4.00 0.63
N ALA A 89 1.36 2.88 1.09
CA ALA A 89 2.36 2.88 2.15
C ALA A 89 3.64 3.61 1.76
N ILE A 90 4.08 3.50 0.50
CA ILE A 90 5.30 4.16 0.06
C ILE A 90 5.09 5.65 -0.24
N THR A 91 3.86 6.09 -0.48
CA THR A 91 3.57 7.45 -0.95
C THR A 91 4.21 8.55 -0.10
N PRO A 92 4.16 8.56 1.23
CA PRO A 92 4.84 9.59 2.01
C PRO A 92 6.36 9.55 1.89
N GLY A 93 6.93 8.37 1.63
CA GLY A 93 8.36 8.12 1.63
C GLY A 93 9.01 7.98 0.26
N ALA A 94 8.25 7.92 -0.85
CA ALA A 94 8.76 7.53 -2.17
C ALA A 94 10.01 8.29 -2.64
N GLY A 95 10.06 9.59 -2.41
CA GLY A 95 11.22 10.44 -2.72
C GLY A 95 12.14 10.72 -1.53
N PHE A 96 12.00 10.01 -0.41
CA PHE A 96 12.70 10.31 0.84
C PHE A 96 13.38 9.11 1.47
N VAL A 97 12.93 7.88 1.20
CA VAL A 97 13.51 6.67 1.80
C VAL A 97 14.46 5.98 0.85
N PRO A 98 15.53 5.32 1.33
CA PRO A 98 16.41 4.54 0.47
C PRO A 98 15.67 3.34 -0.16
N VAL A 99 16.16 2.87 -1.30
CA VAL A 99 15.51 1.79 -2.07
C VAL A 99 15.28 0.52 -1.22
N TRP A 100 16.24 0.14 -0.38
CA TRP A 100 16.07 -1.04 0.49
C TRP A 100 14.91 -0.89 1.48
N ALA A 101 14.62 0.33 1.96
CA ALA A 101 13.51 0.55 2.87
C ALA A 101 12.15 0.33 2.20
N SER A 102 12.04 0.54 0.88
CA SER A 102 10.80 0.27 0.15
C SER A 102 10.39 -1.20 0.15
N PHE A 103 11.35 -2.14 0.23
CA PHE A 103 11.08 -3.56 0.44
C PHE A 103 10.41 -3.79 1.80
N ILE A 104 10.97 -3.23 2.86
CA ILE A 104 10.44 -3.38 4.22
C ILE A 104 9.05 -2.76 4.31
N ILE A 105 8.87 -1.56 3.76
CA ILE A 105 7.59 -0.84 3.77
C ILE A 105 6.50 -1.68 3.09
N GLY A 106 6.81 -2.22 1.90
CA GLY A 106 5.88 -3.04 1.14
C GLY A 106 5.58 -4.40 1.79
N ILE A 107 6.58 -5.06 2.34
CA ILE A 107 6.39 -6.35 3.03
C ILE A 107 5.53 -6.17 4.28
N LEU A 108 5.79 -5.15 5.09
CA LEU A 108 5.09 -4.98 6.37
C LEU A 108 3.68 -4.41 6.24
N VAL A 109 3.38 -3.60 5.21
CA VAL A 109 2.03 -3.06 5.05
C VAL A 109 0.98 -4.15 4.83
N SER A 110 1.33 -5.24 4.14
CA SER A 110 0.37 -6.31 3.83
C SER A 110 -0.18 -6.99 5.08
N PRO A 111 0.62 -7.52 6.02
CA PRO A 111 0.06 -8.08 7.25
C PRO A 111 -0.67 -7.02 8.09
N ILE A 112 -0.15 -5.79 8.18
CA ILE A 112 -0.79 -4.71 8.93
C ILE A 112 -2.21 -4.46 8.40
N CYS A 113 -2.37 -4.23 7.10
CA CYS A 113 -3.68 -3.97 6.50
C CYS A 113 -4.58 -5.22 6.50
N TYR A 114 -4.04 -6.40 6.18
CA TYR A 114 -4.81 -7.65 6.14
C TYR A 114 -5.49 -7.95 7.48
N PHE A 115 -4.72 -7.92 8.57
CA PHE A 115 -5.28 -8.18 9.90
C PHE A 115 -6.18 -7.05 10.39
N THR A 116 -5.91 -5.80 10.00
CA THR A 116 -6.79 -4.68 10.33
C THR A 116 -8.14 -4.80 9.63
N VAL A 117 -8.17 -5.15 8.34
CA VAL A 117 -9.42 -5.37 7.60
C VAL A 117 -10.26 -6.46 8.26
N ILE A 118 -9.63 -7.57 8.67
CA ILE A 118 -10.31 -8.64 9.41
C ILE A 118 -10.87 -8.13 10.74
N LEU A 119 -10.08 -7.39 11.50
CA LEU A 119 -10.49 -6.81 12.78
C LEU A 119 -11.71 -5.87 12.60
N LEU A 120 -11.63 -4.96 11.63
CA LEU A 120 -12.70 -4.00 11.34
C LEU A 120 -14.01 -4.72 10.98
N LYS A 121 -13.94 -5.69 10.07
CA LYS A 121 -15.13 -6.39 9.57
C LYS A 121 -15.70 -7.40 10.57
N GLN A 122 -14.87 -8.23 11.18
CA GLN A 122 -15.32 -9.36 11.99
C GLN A 122 -15.59 -8.98 13.44
N LYS A 123 -14.70 -8.19 14.08
CA LYS A 123 -14.84 -7.82 15.49
C LYS A 123 -15.59 -6.51 15.68
N LEU A 124 -15.17 -5.46 14.98
CA LEU A 124 -15.78 -4.14 15.14
C LEU A 124 -17.06 -3.96 14.32
N LYS A 125 -17.35 -4.89 13.40
CA LYS A 125 -18.53 -4.88 12.52
C LYS A 125 -18.69 -3.57 11.75
N ILE A 126 -17.58 -2.95 11.38
CA ILE A 126 -17.55 -1.73 10.58
C ILE A 126 -17.72 -2.15 9.10
N ASP A 127 -18.73 -1.59 8.45
CA ASP A 127 -19.00 -1.84 7.05
C ASP A 127 -18.14 -0.92 6.16
N ASP A 128 -16.89 -1.30 5.98
CA ASP A 128 -15.97 -0.70 5.00
C ASP A 128 -16.06 -1.51 3.71
N ALA A 129 -16.91 -1.07 2.80
CA ALA A 129 -17.31 -1.86 1.63
C ALA A 129 -16.17 -2.17 0.67
N LEU A 130 -15.21 -1.26 0.54
CA LEU A 130 -14.05 -1.35 -0.34
C LEU A 130 -12.74 -1.48 0.43
N ASP A 131 -12.80 -1.73 1.74
CA ASP A 131 -11.64 -1.76 2.63
C ASP A 131 -10.81 -0.46 2.58
N ALA A 132 -11.48 0.66 2.25
CA ALA A 132 -10.83 1.94 2.03
C ALA A 132 -10.08 2.42 3.29
N PHE A 133 -10.71 2.36 4.46
CA PHE A 133 -10.05 2.74 5.71
C PHE A 133 -8.96 1.75 6.08
N GLY A 134 -9.23 0.44 5.97
CA GLY A 134 -8.24 -0.61 6.26
C GLY A 134 -7.01 -0.54 5.38
N CYS A 135 -7.18 -0.19 4.10
CA CYS A 135 -6.10 -0.10 3.13
C CYS A 135 -5.42 1.28 3.10
N HIS A 136 -6.22 2.35 2.91
CA HIS A 136 -5.66 3.70 2.74
C HIS A 136 -5.40 4.39 4.08
N GLY A 137 -6.31 4.29 5.05
CA GLY A 137 -6.12 4.89 6.38
C GLY A 137 -4.95 4.24 7.12
N ILE A 138 -5.00 2.93 7.32
CA ILE A 138 -3.96 2.21 8.06
C ILE A 138 -2.66 2.11 7.26
N GLY A 139 -2.74 1.82 5.95
CA GLY A 139 -1.56 1.81 5.08
C GLY A 139 -0.85 3.17 5.02
N GLY A 140 -1.61 4.27 5.01
CA GLY A 140 -1.06 5.63 5.06
C GLY A 140 -0.42 5.97 6.41
N ILE A 141 -1.02 5.56 7.53
CA ILE A 141 -0.43 5.71 8.87
C ILE A 141 0.90 4.95 8.95
N TRP A 142 0.93 3.69 8.49
CA TRP A 142 2.18 2.93 8.41
C TRP A 142 3.21 3.63 7.53
N GLY A 143 2.82 4.12 6.35
CA GLY A 143 3.70 4.85 5.44
C GLY A 143 4.30 6.11 6.06
N GLY A 144 3.51 6.89 6.80
CA GLY A 144 3.99 8.06 7.55
C GLY A 144 5.01 7.70 8.63
N ILE A 145 4.72 6.67 9.43
CA ILE A 145 5.65 6.15 10.45
C ILE A 145 6.95 5.66 9.77
N ALA A 146 6.84 4.87 8.71
CA ALA A 146 7.99 4.33 7.99
C ALA A 146 8.85 5.44 7.36
N THR A 147 8.23 6.52 6.88
CA THR A 147 8.98 7.68 6.40
C THR A 147 9.75 8.36 7.51
N GLY A 148 9.18 8.50 8.70
CA GLY A 148 9.87 9.01 9.88
C GLY A 148 11.01 8.10 10.36
N LEU A 149 10.90 6.78 10.14
CA LEU A 149 11.96 5.84 10.49
C LEU A 149 13.09 5.82 9.46
N PHE A 150 12.77 5.80 8.16
CA PHE A 150 13.71 5.49 7.08
C PHE A 150 14.01 6.68 6.16
N GLY A 151 13.46 7.86 6.41
CA GLY A 151 13.74 9.06 5.62
C GLY A 151 15.23 9.42 5.64
N LYS A 152 15.74 9.95 4.53
CA LYS A 152 17.15 10.34 4.41
C LYS A 152 17.29 11.64 3.64
N SER A 153 17.89 12.65 4.30
CA SER A 153 18.08 14.00 3.76
C SER A 153 18.98 14.01 2.51
N SER A 154 19.90 13.05 2.41
CA SER A 154 20.75 12.92 1.22
C SER A 154 20.03 12.46 -0.05
N ILE A 155 18.82 11.91 0.07
CA ILE A 155 17.96 11.53 -1.07
C ILE A 155 17.17 12.74 -1.57
N ASN A 156 16.62 13.51 -0.64
CA ASN A 156 15.82 14.68 -0.97
C ASN A 156 16.20 15.85 -0.05
N SER A 157 16.77 16.89 -0.63
CA SER A 157 17.26 18.07 0.07
C SER A 157 16.18 18.89 0.79
N VAL A 158 14.90 18.61 0.52
CA VAL A 158 13.78 19.22 1.27
C VAL A 158 13.70 18.65 2.69
N ALA A 159 14.15 17.41 2.90
CA ALA A 159 14.24 16.82 4.22
C ALA A 159 15.39 17.47 5.02
N LYS A 160 15.04 18.09 6.14
CA LYS A 160 16.04 18.74 7.03
C LYS A 160 16.73 17.77 7.98
N TRP A 161 16.12 16.60 8.21
CA TRP A 161 16.55 15.61 9.21
C TRP A 161 16.51 14.22 8.61
N ASP A 162 17.40 13.38 9.07
CA ASP A 162 17.35 11.95 8.76
C ASP A 162 16.31 11.24 9.65
N GLY A 163 15.81 10.11 9.19
CA GLY A 163 14.89 9.28 9.95
C GLY A 163 15.59 8.57 11.11
N LEU A 164 14.81 8.12 12.07
CA LEU A 164 15.27 7.56 13.34
C LEU A 164 16.30 6.42 13.20
N VAL A 165 16.29 5.71 12.08
CA VAL A 165 17.26 4.61 11.82
C VAL A 165 18.67 5.14 11.51
N PHE A 166 18.81 6.39 11.13
CA PHE A 166 20.09 6.98 10.69
C PHE A 166 20.68 7.97 11.68
N GLY A 167 20.01 8.29 12.73
CA GLY A 167 20.51 9.27 13.67
C GLY A 167 19.70 9.58 14.76
#